data_488b4e76d4b5b5958b4b21171fb3b260
#
_entry.id   488b4e76d4b5b5958b4b21171fb3b260
#
_cell.length_a   1.000
_cell.length_b   1.000
_cell.length_c   1.000
_cell.angle_alpha   90.00
_cell.angle_beta   90.00
_cell.angle_gamma   90.00
#
_symmetry.space_group_name_H-M   'P 1'
#
loop_
_entity.id
_entity.type
_entity.pdbx_description
1 polymer ?
#
loop_
_entity_poly.entity_id
_entity_poly.type
_entity_poly.pdbx_seq_one_letter_code
_entity_poly.pdbx_strand_id
1 'polypeptide(L)'
;VAAEQRHDGTWRDGAWRGAWATSPQYPTAPFGPNWSQQGFSNHTIRQVVRVTTGGTRARIELSNRYGTKPLRITGATVARTDKGASVKAGSVRQLSFGKGRSVTIPAGASTYSDGVPFTVGALESLTVTLYLAEETGPATFHTFSSATSYRADGDHRSDRNGTAFTESSDSWYYLSGVEVSGGQAPRRDGIVTFGDSITDGVGSGPNANNRYPDELAERFAAAGKPRGVVNHGIAGNQVTNDWAWAGEKGVERFKKDVLTEPNVRTVIVLEGINDIGGSGPSIPGQSPTPEVSVEQIVEGHRELIRQAHAKGLRIVGATLTPIKDSAYDSTVNEAKRDAVNHWIRTSGAYDAVVDFDRVVADPGHPDRMLPAYDSGDHLHPNDAGYRAMAQALDLDAL
;
A
#
# COMPACT_ATOMS: atom_id res chain seq x y z
N VAL A 1 -4.45 20.04 1.32
CA VAL A 1 -4.13 20.07 -0.07
C VAL A 1 -4.19 21.47 -0.61
N ALA A 2 -5.36 22.06 -0.57
CA ALA A 2 -5.53 23.45 -0.98
C ALA A 2 -4.63 24.39 -0.19
N ALA A 3 -4.20 23.98 0.95
CA ALA A 3 -3.32 24.78 1.81
C ALA A 3 -2.02 25.22 1.13
N GLU A 4 -1.66 24.57 0.07
CA GLU A 4 -0.44 24.91 -0.63
C GLU A 4 -0.63 25.95 -1.73
N GLN A 5 -1.85 26.35 -1.98
CA GLN A 5 -2.11 27.43 -2.91
C GLN A 5 -1.68 28.76 -2.31
N ARG A 6 -0.94 29.52 -3.08
CA ARG A 6 -0.49 30.82 -2.65
C ARG A 6 -1.52 31.88 -2.84
N HIS A 7 -1.31 33.01 -2.17
CA HIS A 7 -2.15 34.18 -2.35
C HIS A 7 -2.17 34.72 -3.78
N ASP A 8 -1.11 34.49 -4.53
CA ASP A 8 -1.03 34.86 -5.94
C ASP A 8 -1.69 33.84 -6.86
N GLY A 9 -2.31 32.81 -6.31
CA GLY A 9 -2.95 31.76 -7.09
C GLY A 9 -2.02 30.67 -7.60
N THR A 10 -0.73 30.76 -7.34
CA THR A 10 0.20 29.72 -7.77
C THR A 10 0.28 28.57 -6.79
N TRP A 11 0.54 27.39 -7.31
CA TRP A 11 0.71 26.21 -6.48
C TRP A 11 2.17 25.89 -6.25
N ARG A 12 2.43 25.60 -5.05
CA ARG A 12 3.69 25.07 -4.83
C ARG A 12 3.66 23.66 -4.73
N ASP A 13 3.13 23.29 -5.22
CA ASP A 13 2.92 22.10 -4.95
C ASP A 13 3.24 21.13 -5.63
N GLY A 14 3.11 21.06 -6.52
CA GLY A 14 4.00 20.05 -6.82
C GLY A 14 4.72 19.80 -5.57
N ALA A 15 4.49 20.71 -4.73
CA ALA A 15 5.07 20.59 -3.43
C ALA A 15 4.92 19.20 -2.84
N TRP A 16 3.74 18.64 -2.79
CA TRP A 16 3.53 17.34 -2.14
C TRP A 16 3.65 16.17 -3.12
N ARG A 17 4.37 15.15 -2.69
CA ARG A 17 4.51 13.89 -3.40
C ARG A 17 4.39 12.72 -2.42
N GLY A 18 3.76 11.63 -2.86
CA GLY A 18 3.64 10.42 -2.05
C GLY A 18 4.99 9.77 -1.82
N ALA A 19 5.32 9.53 -0.57
CA ALA A 19 6.57 8.89 -0.16
C ALA A 19 6.34 7.48 0.39
N TRP A 20 5.20 7.26 0.99
CA TRP A 20 4.72 5.97 1.46
C TRP A 20 3.19 6.00 1.50
N ALA A 21 2.55 4.89 1.18
CA ALA A 21 1.10 4.74 1.33
C ALA A 21 0.71 3.30 1.59
N THR A 22 -0.50 3.13 2.09
CA THR A 22 -1.20 1.85 2.15
C THR A 22 -2.68 2.07 1.93
N SER A 23 -3.40 1.03 1.50
CA SER A 23 -4.82 1.13 1.21
C SER A 23 -5.65 0.81 2.44
N PRO A 24 -6.59 1.69 2.82
CA PRO A 24 -7.52 1.43 3.92
C PRO A 24 -8.44 0.25 3.65
N GLN A 25 -8.76 -0.49 4.70
CA GLN A 25 -9.65 -1.65 4.69
C GLN A 25 -10.66 -1.59 5.84
N TYR A 26 -11.75 -2.34 5.70
CA TYR A 26 -12.71 -2.57 6.77
C TYR A 26 -12.06 -3.31 7.94
N PRO A 27 -12.45 -3.02 9.19
CA PRO A 27 -11.97 -3.76 10.35
C PRO A 27 -12.41 -5.22 10.28
N THR A 28 -11.43 -6.13 10.16
CA THR A 28 -11.63 -7.58 10.08
C THR A 28 -10.45 -8.30 10.73
N ALA A 29 -10.56 -9.60 10.93
CA ALA A 29 -9.50 -10.43 11.48
C ALA A 29 -9.41 -11.75 10.70
N PRO A 30 -9.03 -11.73 9.41
CA PRO A 30 -9.10 -12.91 8.54
C PRO A 30 -8.07 -13.99 8.89
N PHE A 31 -6.93 -13.62 9.46
CA PHE A 31 -5.80 -14.54 9.69
C PHE A 31 -5.30 -14.51 11.14
N GLY A 32 -6.16 -14.18 12.06
CA GLY A 32 -5.84 -14.11 13.46
C GLY A 32 -6.13 -12.74 14.06
N PRO A 33 -6.00 -12.59 15.38
CA PRO A 33 -6.39 -11.35 16.05
C PRO A 33 -5.53 -10.17 15.64
N ASN A 34 -6.15 -9.01 15.53
CA ASN A 34 -5.52 -7.71 15.40
C ASN A 34 -6.35 -6.69 16.20
N TRP A 35 -5.97 -5.41 16.15
CA TRP A 35 -6.64 -4.40 16.97
C TRP A 35 -7.80 -3.71 16.26
N SER A 36 -8.09 -4.05 15.00
CA SER A 36 -9.05 -3.29 14.20
C SER A 36 -10.49 -3.40 14.68
N GLN A 37 -10.94 -4.59 15.06
CA GLN A 37 -12.34 -4.81 15.45
C GLN A 37 -12.64 -4.21 16.83
N GLN A 38 -11.70 -4.27 17.73
CA GLN A 38 -11.83 -3.70 19.08
C GLN A 38 -11.56 -2.19 19.09
N GLY A 39 -10.62 -1.75 18.29
CA GLY A 39 -10.17 -0.36 18.31
C GLY A 39 -9.32 -0.03 19.52
N PHE A 40 -9.32 1.25 19.90
CA PHE A 40 -8.39 1.80 20.87
C PHE A 40 -9.11 2.66 21.89
N SER A 41 -8.55 2.75 23.10
CA SER A 41 -8.98 3.64 24.16
C SER A 41 -7.81 3.90 25.10
N ASN A 42 -7.36 5.14 25.19
CA ASN A 42 -6.17 5.52 25.93
C ASN A 42 -4.94 4.69 25.52
N HIS A 43 -4.72 4.61 24.21
CA HIS A 43 -3.58 3.90 23.62
C HIS A 43 -2.74 4.82 22.76
N THR A 44 -1.45 4.54 22.75
CA THR A 44 -0.51 5.13 21.78
C THR A 44 -0.08 4.04 20.80
N ILE A 45 -0.14 4.33 19.49
CA ILE A 45 0.29 3.42 18.43
C ILE A 45 1.51 4.00 17.73
N ARG A 46 2.55 3.22 17.55
CA ARG A 46 3.72 3.56 16.72
C ARG A 46 3.80 2.67 15.50
N GLN A 47 3.92 3.29 14.34
CA GLN A 47 3.99 2.61 13.05
C GLN A 47 5.23 3.09 12.31
N VAL A 48 6.02 2.13 11.83
CA VAL A 48 7.30 2.41 11.17
C VAL A 48 7.13 2.23 9.68
N VAL A 49 7.41 3.28 8.91
CA VAL A 49 7.27 3.28 7.45
C VAL A 49 8.59 3.71 6.81
N ARG A 50 8.91 3.14 5.65
CA ARG A 50 10.09 3.56 4.88
C ARG A 50 9.64 4.43 3.71
N VAL A 51 10.09 5.68 3.68
CA VAL A 51 9.78 6.58 2.57
C VAL A 51 10.63 6.25 1.35
N THR A 52 10.06 6.39 0.17
CA THR A 52 10.72 6.06 -1.10
C THR A 52 11.35 7.27 -1.78
N THR A 53 10.93 8.46 -1.38
CA THR A 53 11.50 9.72 -1.84
C THR A 53 11.67 10.67 -0.66
N GLY A 54 12.64 11.54 -0.72
CA GLY A 54 12.94 12.48 0.35
C GLY A 54 12.37 13.87 0.12
N GLY A 55 12.54 14.72 1.12
CA GLY A 55 12.11 16.12 1.09
C GLY A 55 12.55 16.86 2.34
N THR A 56 12.11 18.09 2.48
CA THR A 56 12.42 18.96 3.63
C THR A 56 11.21 19.23 4.53
N ARG A 57 10.03 18.81 4.08
CA ARG A 57 8.78 18.88 4.85
C ARG A 57 8.04 17.56 4.72
N ALA A 58 7.29 17.20 5.74
CA ALA A 58 6.49 15.99 5.77
C ALA A 58 5.09 16.27 6.30
N ARG A 59 4.11 15.48 5.84
CA ARG A 59 2.75 15.39 6.38
C ARG A 59 2.27 13.97 6.32
N ILE A 60 1.25 13.63 7.12
CA ILE A 60 0.64 12.31 7.12
C ILE A 60 -0.82 12.40 6.68
N GLU A 61 -1.33 11.32 6.13
CA GLU A 61 -2.75 11.11 5.89
C GLU A 61 -3.29 10.07 6.86
N LEU A 62 -4.42 10.39 7.50
CA LEU A 62 -5.15 9.51 8.41
C LEU A 62 -6.53 9.24 7.84
N SER A 63 -6.97 7.99 7.88
CA SER A 63 -8.22 7.56 7.27
C SER A 63 -9.20 6.99 8.29
N ASN A 64 -10.42 7.49 8.27
CA ASN A 64 -11.59 6.94 8.94
C ASN A 64 -12.62 6.45 7.89
N ARG A 65 -12.13 6.05 6.71
CA ARG A 65 -12.97 5.72 5.55
C ARG A 65 -14.06 4.70 5.89
N TYR A 66 -13.74 3.72 6.69
CA TYR A 66 -14.67 2.64 7.04
C TYR A 66 -15.18 2.75 8.48
N GLY A 67 -14.91 3.86 9.14
CA GLY A 67 -15.47 4.15 10.45
C GLY A 67 -16.93 4.48 10.38
N THR A 68 -17.68 4.12 11.44
CA THR A 68 -19.11 4.37 11.55
C THR A 68 -19.44 5.55 12.46
N LYS A 69 -18.44 6.13 13.09
CA LYS A 69 -18.56 7.30 13.95
C LYS A 69 -17.33 8.21 13.78
N PRO A 70 -17.42 9.49 14.20
CA PRO A 70 -16.26 10.37 14.17
C PRO A 70 -15.08 9.78 14.98
N LEU A 71 -13.88 9.93 14.45
CA LEU A 71 -12.64 9.45 15.06
C LEU A 71 -11.86 10.63 15.64
N ARG A 72 -11.58 10.59 16.93
CA ARG A 72 -10.75 11.61 17.58
C ARG A 72 -9.31 11.14 17.64
N ILE A 73 -8.41 11.84 16.98
CA ILE A 73 -6.97 11.71 17.15
C ILE A 73 -6.52 12.79 18.13
N THR A 74 -6.11 12.38 19.31
CA THR A 74 -5.73 13.33 20.37
C THR A 74 -4.43 14.04 20.05
N GLY A 75 -3.49 13.33 19.43
CA GLY A 75 -2.25 13.90 18.95
C GLY A 75 -1.50 12.94 18.06
N ALA A 76 -0.57 13.48 17.30
CA ALA A 76 0.28 12.71 16.39
C ALA A 76 1.69 13.30 16.34
N THR A 77 2.68 12.44 16.17
CA THR A 77 4.07 12.83 15.98
C THR A 77 4.70 12.09 14.80
N VAL A 78 5.74 12.67 14.26
CA VAL A 78 6.65 12.01 13.32
C VAL A 78 8.06 12.09 13.86
N ALA A 79 8.83 11.03 13.70
CA ALA A 79 10.21 10.98 14.20
C ALA A 79 11.05 10.10 13.26
N ARG A 80 12.37 10.22 13.39
CA ARG A 80 13.29 9.28 12.74
C ARG A 80 13.31 7.98 13.53
N THR A 81 13.15 6.86 12.85
CA THR A 81 13.22 5.54 13.48
C THR A 81 14.63 5.26 13.97
N ASP A 82 14.74 4.76 15.19
CA ASP A 82 15.98 4.20 15.70
C ASP A 82 15.92 2.68 15.56
N LYS A 83 15.32 1.99 16.53
CA LYS A 83 15.21 0.54 16.54
C LYS A 83 13.88 0.14 17.16
N GLY A 84 13.13 -0.75 16.48
CA GLY A 84 11.82 -1.19 16.97
C GLY A 84 10.88 0.00 17.16
N ALA A 85 10.32 0.14 18.35
CA ALA A 85 9.46 1.26 18.72
C ALA A 85 10.22 2.51 19.18
N SER A 86 11.55 2.45 19.27
CA SER A 86 12.37 3.59 19.68
C SER A 86 12.62 4.54 18.53
N VAL A 87 12.72 5.83 18.84
CA VAL A 87 13.00 6.88 17.86
C VAL A 87 14.31 7.59 18.20
N LYS A 88 14.93 8.22 17.20
CA LYS A 88 16.18 8.93 17.40
C LYS A 88 15.98 10.17 18.27
N ALA A 89 16.93 10.40 19.17
CA ALA A 89 16.92 11.54 20.07
C ALA A 89 16.78 12.86 19.30
N GLY A 90 15.92 13.74 19.79
CA GLY A 90 15.72 15.08 19.23
C GLY A 90 14.98 15.10 17.90
N SER A 91 14.50 13.95 17.40
CA SER A 91 13.84 13.88 16.09
C SER A 91 12.32 13.99 16.13
N VAL A 92 11.71 13.93 17.32
CA VAL A 92 10.24 13.98 17.45
C VAL A 92 9.72 15.36 17.06
N ARG A 93 8.72 15.37 16.14
CA ARG A 93 8.00 16.59 15.76
C ARG A 93 6.52 16.37 15.99
N GLN A 94 5.90 17.28 16.74
CA GLN A 94 4.45 17.29 16.92
C GLN A 94 3.79 17.70 15.61
N LEU A 95 2.77 16.96 15.21
CA LEU A 95 1.96 17.30 14.04
C LEU A 95 0.78 18.15 14.48
N SER A 96 0.31 18.99 13.59
CA SER A 96 -0.88 19.80 13.78
C SER A 96 -1.89 19.56 12.68
N PHE A 97 -3.15 19.90 12.95
CA PHE A 97 -4.27 19.78 12.05
C PHE A 97 -5.02 21.10 12.05
N GLY A 98 -4.75 21.95 11.07
CA GLY A 98 -5.12 23.35 11.15
C GLY A 98 -4.22 24.06 12.15
N LYS A 99 -4.79 24.54 13.23
CA LYS A 99 -4.00 25.20 14.30
C LYS A 99 -3.89 24.37 15.58
N GLY A 100 -4.58 23.25 15.63
CA GLY A 100 -4.64 22.39 16.80
C GLY A 100 -3.81 21.11 16.63
N ARG A 101 -3.47 20.49 17.75
CA ARG A 101 -2.73 19.21 17.76
C ARG A 101 -3.63 18.00 17.73
N SER A 102 -4.92 18.18 17.80
CA SER A 102 -5.91 17.13 17.73
C SER A 102 -6.81 17.35 16.53
N VAL A 103 -7.47 16.29 16.09
CA VAL A 103 -8.42 16.35 14.99
C VAL A 103 -9.54 15.35 15.21
N THR A 104 -10.74 15.70 14.76
CA THR A 104 -11.87 14.77 14.66
C THR A 104 -12.13 14.51 13.19
N ILE A 105 -11.98 13.26 12.78
CA ILE A 105 -12.17 12.84 11.38
C ILE A 105 -13.58 12.27 11.26
N PRO A 106 -14.47 12.87 10.44
CA PRO A 106 -15.82 12.34 10.26
C PRO A 106 -15.80 10.88 9.79
N ALA A 107 -16.86 10.13 10.12
CA ALA A 107 -17.06 8.80 9.58
C ALA A 107 -17.03 8.84 8.04
N GLY A 108 -16.29 7.93 7.43
CA GLY A 108 -16.15 7.86 5.97
C GLY A 108 -15.11 8.80 5.37
N ALA A 109 -14.49 9.67 6.16
CA ALA A 109 -13.54 10.68 5.68
C ALA A 109 -12.08 10.33 5.98
N SER A 110 -11.19 11.10 5.39
CA SER A 110 -9.76 11.11 5.70
C SER A 110 -9.30 12.56 5.85
N THR A 111 -8.12 12.75 6.44
CA THR A 111 -7.55 14.08 6.63
C THR A 111 -6.03 14.03 6.52
N TYR A 112 -5.44 15.16 6.16
CA TYR A 112 -3.99 15.36 6.21
C TYR A 112 -3.61 16.17 7.43
N SER A 113 -2.46 15.86 8.02
CA SER A 113 -1.82 16.80 8.94
C SER A 113 -1.29 18.00 8.15
N ASP A 114 -1.05 19.10 8.86
CA ASP A 114 -0.29 20.21 8.29
C ASP A 114 1.14 19.75 8.00
N GLY A 115 1.79 20.38 7.02
CA GLY A 115 3.19 20.12 6.75
C GLY A 115 4.06 20.60 7.90
N VAL A 116 5.05 19.81 8.28
CA VAL A 116 6.02 20.14 9.31
C VAL A 116 7.43 20.11 8.71
N PRO A 117 8.33 21.04 9.10
CA PRO A 117 9.73 20.94 8.72
C PRO A 117 10.31 19.62 9.23
N PHE A 118 10.74 18.79 8.28
CA PHE A 118 11.31 17.48 8.59
C PHE A 118 12.10 17.02 7.37
N THR A 119 13.42 17.10 7.45
CA THR A 119 14.27 16.67 6.36
C THR A 119 14.46 15.16 6.39
N VAL A 120 14.11 14.50 5.32
CA VAL A 120 14.21 13.05 5.17
C VAL A 120 14.76 12.70 3.81
N GLY A 121 15.62 11.69 3.75
CA GLY A 121 16.16 11.14 2.51
C GLY A 121 15.36 9.95 2.02
N ALA A 122 15.51 9.65 0.73
CA ALA A 122 14.96 8.44 0.15
C ALA A 122 15.43 7.19 0.90
N LEU A 123 14.52 6.24 1.12
CA LEU A 123 14.74 4.98 1.82
C LEU A 123 15.00 5.10 3.32
N GLU A 124 14.82 6.26 3.91
CA GLU A 124 14.83 6.40 5.36
C GLU A 124 13.53 5.89 5.98
N SER A 125 13.61 5.36 7.19
CA SER A 125 12.44 4.96 7.96
C SER A 125 12.01 6.06 8.92
N LEU A 126 10.70 6.26 8.98
CA LEU A 126 10.04 7.20 9.87
C LEU A 126 9.11 6.44 10.83
N THR A 127 8.96 6.96 12.02
CA THR A 127 7.99 6.47 12.99
C THR A 127 6.88 7.49 13.13
N VAL A 128 5.65 7.07 12.79
CA VAL A 128 4.44 7.87 13.01
C VAL A 128 3.77 7.36 14.28
N THR A 129 3.53 8.25 15.21
CA THR A 129 2.91 7.93 16.49
C THR A 129 1.57 8.64 16.60
N LEU A 130 0.51 7.88 16.95
CA LEU A 130 -0.84 8.40 17.19
C LEU A 130 -1.21 8.13 18.63
N TYR A 131 -1.76 9.12 19.31
CA TYR A 131 -2.38 8.93 20.60
C TYR A 131 -3.89 9.07 20.49
N LEU A 132 -4.60 8.08 21.03
CA LEU A 132 -6.06 7.93 20.99
C LEU A 132 -6.55 7.87 22.44
N ALA A 133 -6.91 9.03 23.00
CA ALA A 133 -7.35 9.10 24.38
C ALA A 133 -8.76 8.53 24.57
N GLU A 134 -9.63 8.79 23.61
CA GLU A 134 -11.04 8.38 23.65
C GLU A 134 -11.25 7.03 22.97
N GLU A 135 -12.27 6.28 23.39
CA GLU A 135 -12.64 5.03 22.74
C GLU A 135 -13.01 5.26 21.27
N THR A 136 -12.36 4.53 20.36
CA THR A 136 -12.56 4.71 18.93
C THR A 136 -13.62 3.78 18.34
N GLY A 137 -13.89 2.64 18.97
CA GLY A 137 -14.60 1.55 18.31
C GLY A 137 -13.76 0.94 17.18
N PRO A 138 -14.39 0.14 16.30
CA PRO A 138 -13.67 -0.50 15.19
C PRO A 138 -12.90 0.48 14.31
N ALA A 139 -11.72 0.09 13.91
CA ALA A 139 -10.74 0.95 13.25
C ALA A 139 -10.57 0.61 11.77
N THR A 140 -10.56 1.63 10.92
CA THR A 140 -10.04 1.53 9.56
C THR A 140 -8.57 1.13 9.64
N PHE A 141 -8.16 0.13 8.86
CA PHE A 141 -6.81 -0.43 8.98
C PHE A 141 -6.35 -1.04 7.66
N HIS A 142 -5.15 -1.59 7.64
CA HIS A 142 -4.63 -2.39 6.53
C HIS A 142 -4.06 -3.68 7.10
N THR A 143 -4.53 -4.84 6.59
CA THR A 143 -4.31 -6.14 7.23
C THR A 143 -2.86 -6.58 7.25
N PHE A 144 -2.18 -6.57 6.08
CA PHE A 144 -0.83 -7.09 5.94
C PHE A 144 0.20 -6.00 5.75
N SER A 145 0.90 -5.65 6.82
CA SER A 145 1.91 -4.61 6.74
C SER A 145 3.29 -5.12 6.33
N SER A 146 3.62 -6.38 6.56
CA SER A 146 5.00 -6.88 6.50
C SER A 146 5.96 -6.02 7.31
N ALA A 147 5.45 -5.40 8.36
CA ALA A 147 6.16 -4.52 9.28
C ALA A 147 5.48 -4.61 10.64
N THR A 148 6.22 -4.31 11.70
CA THR A 148 5.69 -4.34 13.05
C THR A 148 5.17 -2.98 13.47
N SER A 149 3.91 -2.93 13.93
CA SER A 149 3.31 -1.80 14.62
C SER A 149 3.29 -2.08 16.11
N TYR A 150 3.40 -1.04 16.92
CA TYR A 150 3.55 -1.17 18.38
C TYR A 150 2.46 -0.38 19.10
N ARG A 151 2.05 -0.88 20.27
CA ARG A 151 1.03 -0.24 21.10
C ARG A 151 1.49 -0.12 22.55
N ALA A 152 1.21 1.03 23.15
CA ALA A 152 1.40 1.30 24.56
C ALA A 152 0.09 1.75 25.20
N ASP A 153 -0.10 1.44 26.48
CA ASP A 153 -1.18 1.99 27.28
C ASP A 153 -0.80 3.43 27.69
N GLY A 154 -1.76 4.35 27.62
CA GLY A 154 -1.53 5.75 27.97
C GLY A 154 -0.85 6.56 26.88
N ASP A 155 -0.50 7.79 27.19
CA ASP A 155 0.11 8.74 26.26
C ASP A 155 1.64 8.64 26.29
N HIS A 156 2.18 8.06 25.25
CA HIS A 156 3.61 7.87 25.02
C HIS A 156 4.05 8.44 23.68
N ARG A 157 3.30 9.45 23.16
CA ARG A 157 3.53 9.96 21.80
C ARG A 157 4.92 10.56 21.60
N SER A 158 5.53 11.08 22.67
CA SER A 158 6.83 11.75 22.60
C SER A 158 7.98 10.94 23.18
N ASP A 159 7.74 9.70 23.59
CA ASP A 159 8.78 8.85 24.17
C ASP A 159 9.89 8.59 23.15
N ARG A 160 11.15 8.74 23.60
CA ARG A 160 12.29 8.40 22.79
C ARG A 160 12.49 6.89 22.69
N ASN A 161 12.48 6.19 23.82
CA ASN A 161 12.65 4.75 23.80
C ASN A 161 11.29 4.03 23.76
N GLY A 162 11.30 2.81 23.24
CA GLY A 162 10.09 2.06 22.99
C GLY A 162 9.63 1.15 24.13
N THR A 163 10.17 1.29 25.34
CA THR A 163 9.91 0.35 26.43
C THR A 163 8.44 0.25 26.85
N ALA A 164 7.68 1.34 26.72
CA ALA A 164 6.24 1.33 27.01
C ALA A 164 5.41 0.58 25.98
N PHE A 165 5.93 0.36 24.80
CA PHE A 165 5.24 -0.29 23.69
C PHE A 165 5.40 -1.80 23.78
N THR A 166 4.61 -2.43 24.63
CA THR A 166 4.75 -3.84 24.99
C THR A 166 3.93 -4.80 24.11
N GLU A 167 3.05 -4.26 23.27
CA GLU A 167 2.23 -5.05 22.36
C GLU A 167 2.59 -4.73 20.91
N SER A 168 2.45 -5.71 20.02
CA SER A 168 2.77 -5.56 18.60
C SER A 168 1.67 -6.11 17.70
N SER A 169 1.65 -5.65 16.47
CA SER A 169 0.72 -6.06 15.42
C SER A 169 1.42 -6.04 14.06
N ASP A 170 0.94 -6.88 13.16
CA ASP A 170 1.42 -6.95 11.77
C ASP A 170 0.49 -6.21 10.80
N SER A 171 -0.21 -5.19 11.28
CA SER A 171 -1.17 -4.39 10.52
C SER A 171 -0.89 -2.90 10.68
N TRP A 172 -1.41 -2.09 9.73
CA TRP A 172 -1.40 -0.63 9.84
C TRP A 172 -2.76 -0.15 10.33
N TYR A 173 -2.78 0.91 11.14
CA TYR A 173 -4.03 1.46 11.72
C TYR A 173 -4.15 2.95 11.43
N TYR A 174 -5.23 3.37 10.79
CA TYR A 174 -5.56 4.75 10.41
C TYR A 174 -4.58 5.44 9.45
N LEU A 175 -3.30 5.17 9.58
CA LEU A 175 -2.26 5.78 8.73
C LEU A 175 -2.37 5.23 7.31
N SER A 176 -2.62 6.10 6.34
CA SER A 176 -2.78 5.73 4.93
C SER A 176 -1.72 6.33 4.01
N GLY A 177 -0.99 7.35 4.47
CA GLY A 177 0.04 7.97 3.65
C GLY A 177 1.02 8.83 4.43
N VAL A 178 2.21 8.93 3.87
CA VAL A 178 3.22 9.91 4.25
C VAL A 178 3.62 10.63 2.97
N GLU A 179 3.51 11.95 2.98
CA GLU A 179 3.88 12.79 1.84
C GLU A 179 4.99 13.72 2.24
N VAL A 180 5.84 14.03 1.28
CA VAL A 180 6.98 14.94 1.48
C VAL A 180 6.94 16.04 0.42
N SER A 181 7.61 17.15 0.73
CA SER A 181 7.77 18.27 -0.21
C SER A 181 9.13 18.92 -0.02
N GLY A 182 9.54 19.72 -1.01
CA GLY A 182 10.83 20.40 -0.97
C GLY A 182 12.01 19.49 -1.31
N GLY A 183 13.21 20.07 -1.29
CA GLY A 183 14.46 19.34 -1.51
C GLY A 183 14.81 19.09 -2.98
N GLN A 184 13.90 19.30 -3.91
CA GLN A 184 14.13 19.17 -5.34
C GLN A 184 13.14 20.01 -6.13
N ALA A 185 13.44 20.26 -7.38
CA ALA A 185 12.51 20.92 -8.29
C ALA A 185 11.26 20.03 -8.48
N PRO A 186 10.05 20.62 -8.49
CA PRO A 186 8.82 19.86 -8.71
C PRO A 186 8.86 19.16 -10.08
N ARG A 187 8.49 17.88 -10.08
CA ARG A 187 8.30 17.10 -11.31
C ARG A 187 7.26 16.02 -11.03
N ARG A 188 6.47 15.70 -12.05
CA ARG A 188 5.44 14.69 -11.93
C ARG A 188 6.02 13.32 -12.27
N ASP A 189 6.45 12.58 -11.28
CA ASP A 189 7.15 11.32 -11.45
C ASP A 189 6.74 10.22 -10.49
N GLY A 190 5.70 10.43 -9.69
CA GLY A 190 5.20 9.44 -8.73
C GLY A 190 4.72 8.16 -9.41
N ILE A 191 4.96 7.03 -8.74
CA ILE A 191 4.52 5.70 -9.18
C ILE A 191 3.61 5.12 -8.11
N VAL A 192 2.47 4.57 -8.55
CA VAL A 192 1.56 3.80 -7.71
C VAL A 192 1.60 2.35 -8.17
N THR A 193 1.75 1.43 -7.23
CA THR A 193 1.54 0.01 -7.50
C THR A 193 0.18 -0.40 -6.93
N PHE A 194 -0.65 -1.00 -7.75
CA PHE A 194 -2.02 -1.38 -7.44
C PHE A 194 -2.21 -2.87 -7.67
N GLY A 195 -2.77 -3.56 -6.69
CA GLY A 195 -2.93 -4.99 -6.82
C GLY A 195 -3.41 -5.67 -5.54
N ASP A 196 -3.07 -6.93 -5.43
CA ASP A 196 -3.47 -7.84 -4.37
C ASP A 196 -2.31 -8.15 -3.40
N SER A 197 -2.32 -9.35 -2.80
CA SER A 197 -1.29 -9.79 -1.86
C SER A 197 0.12 -9.76 -2.43
N ILE A 198 0.27 -9.98 -3.74
CA ILE A 198 1.60 -10.00 -4.37
C ILE A 198 2.16 -8.58 -4.46
N THR A 199 1.32 -7.59 -4.73
CA THR A 199 1.71 -6.18 -4.65
C THR A 199 1.92 -5.74 -3.20
N ASP A 200 1.04 -6.16 -2.30
CA ASP A 200 1.11 -5.86 -0.87
C ASP A 200 2.37 -6.41 -0.21
N GLY A 201 2.90 -7.52 -0.73
CA GLY A 201 4.17 -8.08 -0.30
C GLY A 201 4.07 -9.31 0.60
N VAL A 202 2.96 -10.02 0.56
CA VAL A 202 2.82 -11.29 1.30
C VAL A 202 3.89 -12.28 0.86
N GLY A 203 4.57 -12.90 1.81
CA GLY A 203 5.70 -13.81 1.56
C GLY A 203 7.06 -13.12 1.68
N SER A 204 7.11 -11.80 1.76
CA SER A 204 8.36 -11.07 2.02
C SER A 204 8.72 -11.07 3.50
N GLY A 205 10.01 -10.91 3.79
CA GLY A 205 10.52 -10.87 5.16
C GLY A 205 9.98 -9.70 5.96
N PRO A 206 9.55 -9.90 7.21
CA PRO A 206 9.01 -8.83 8.04
C PRO A 206 10.06 -7.77 8.34
N ASN A 207 9.66 -6.51 8.29
CA ASN A 207 10.50 -5.33 8.56
C ASN A 207 11.71 -5.16 7.61
N ALA A 208 11.77 -5.93 6.54
CA ALA A 208 12.88 -5.89 5.59
C ALA A 208 12.63 -4.95 4.41
N ASN A 209 11.39 -4.54 4.18
CA ASN A 209 11.00 -3.72 3.03
C ASN A 209 11.48 -4.34 1.70
N ASN A 210 11.12 -5.60 1.48
CA ASN A 210 11.50 -6.38 0.29
C ASN A 210 10.31 -6.70 -0.63
N ARG A 211 9.20 -5.97 -0.50
CA ARG A 211 8.08 -6.04 -1.44
C ARG A 211 8.57 -5.56 -2.82
N TYR A 212 7.96 -6.02 -3.91
CA TYR A 212 8.47 -5.56 -5.22
C TYR A 212 8.43 -4.04 -5.39
N PRO A 213 7.41 -3.30 -4.88
CA PRO A 213 7.44 -1.83 -4.96
C PRO A 213 8.61 -1.22 -4.17
N ASP A 214 9.00 -1.82 -3.05
CA ASP A 214 10.16 -1.41 -2.26
C ASP A 214 11.45 -1.58 -3.06
N GLU A 215 11.62 -2.73 -3.68
CA GLU A 215 12.77 -3.04 -4.53
C GLU A 215 12.84 -2.13 -5.75
N LEU A 216 11.68 -1.76 -6.30
CA LEU A 216 11.60 -0.78 -7.39
C LEU A 216 12.11 0.60 -6.93
N ALA A 217 11.68 1.04 -5.75
CA ALA A 217 12.14 2.30 -5.17
C ALA A 217 13.66 2.30 -4.96
N GLU A 218 14.21 1.18 -4.51
CA GLU A 218 15.66 1.02 -4.34
C GLU A 218 16.41 1.14 -5.68
N ARG A 219 15.83 0.62 -6.76
CA ARG A 219 16.41 0.75 -8.11
C ARG A 219 16.48 2.21 -8.54
N PHE A 220 15.43 3.00 -8.32
CA PHE A 220 15.43 4.43 -8.63
C PHE A 220 16.48 5.18 -7.81
N ALA A 221 16.56 4.88 -6.52
CA ALA A 221 17.56 5.49 -5.65
C ALA A 221 19.00 5.14 -6.08
N ALA A 222 19.24 3.88 -6.42
CA ALA A 222 20.55 3.41 -6.91
C ALA A 222 20.94 4.07 -8.23
N ALA A 223 19.97 4.42 -9.07
CA ALA A 223 20.19 5.14 -10.31
C ALA A 223 20.42 6.66 -10.10
N GLY A 224 20.41 7.12 -8.85
CA GLY A 224 20.59 8.53 -8.52
C GLY A 224 19.37 9.42 -8.78
N LYS A 225 18.21 8.83 -9.04
CA LYS A 225 16.96 9.54 -9.33
C LYS A 225 15.81 8.96 -8.52
N PRO A 226 15.82 9.12 -7.18
CA PRO A 226 14.72 8.62 -6.35
C PRO A 226 13.36 9.15 -6.82
N ARG A 227 12.36 8.28 -6.82
CA ARG A 227 10.98 8.61 -7.14
C ARG A 227 10.07 8.08 -6.04
N GLY A 228 8.96 8.76 -5.81
CA GLY A 228 7.92 8.23 -4.93
C GLY A 228 7.31 6.98 -5.54
N VAL A 229 7.35 5.88 -4.81
CA VAL A 229 6.68 4.63 -5.16
C VAL A 229 5.78 4.27 -3.99
N VAL A 230 4.47 4.33 -4.19
CA VAL A 230 3.48 4.07 -3.13
C VAL A 230 2.70 2.80 -3.44
N ASN A 231 2.47 1.99 -2.40
CA ASN A 231 1.92 0.65 -2.53
C ASN A 231 0.44 0.64 -2.15
N HIS A 232 -0.42 0.37 -3.12
CA HIS A 232 -1.85 0.21 -2.92
C HIS A 232 -2.32 -1.23 -3.19
N GLY A 233 -1.51 -2.20 -2.83
CA GLY A 233 -1.90 -3.61 -2.78
C GLY A 233 -2.77 -3.89 -1.57
N ILE A 234 -3.74 -4.79 -1.72
CA ILE A 234 -4.52 -5.36 -0.63
C ILE A 234 -4.58 -6.87 -0.80
N ALA A 235 -4.11 -7.63 0.18
CA ALA A 235 -4.16 -9.08 0.13
C ALA A 235 -5.60 -9.58 -0.10
N GLY A 236 -5.78 -10.46 -1.08
CA GLY A 236 -7.07 -11.03 -1.46
C GLY A 236 -7.91 -10.17 -2.39
N ASN A 237 -7.49 -8.97 -2.71
CA ASN A 237 -8.29 -8.04 -3.51
C ASN A 237 -8.63 -8.56 -4.90
N GLN A 238 -9.85 -8.30 -5.33
CA GLN A 238 -10.36 -8.64 -6.65
C GLN A 238 -10.67 -7.38 -7.46
N VAL A 239 -10.52 -7.48 -8.76
CA VAL A 239 -10.93 -6.41 -9.68
C VAL A 239 -12.44 -6.22 -9.63
N THR A 240 -13.19 -7.32 -9.58
CA THR A 240 -14.62 -7.38 -9.89
C THR A 240 -15.54 -7.52 -8.68
N ASN A 241 -15.08 -8.13 -7.60
CA ASN A 241 -15.91 -8.40 -6.42
C ASN A 241 -15.37 -7.68 -5.18
N ASP A 242 -16.30 -7.14 -4.37
CA ASP A 242 -16.00 -6.79 -2.99
C ASP A 242 -15.76 -8.07 -2.18
N TRP A 243 -14.83 -8.01 -1.25
CA TRP A 243 -14.61 -9.09 -0.30
C TRP A 243 -14.33 -8.46 1.06
N ALA A 244 -15.15 -8.75 2.06
CA ALA A 244 -15.11 -7.99 3.33
C ALA A 244 -13.72 -7.89 3.96
N TRP A 245 -12.95 -8.98 3.92
CA TRP A 245 -11.60 -9.02 4.48
C TRP A 245 -10.52 -8.52 3.51
N ALA A 246 -10.84 -8.36 2.24
CA ALA A 246 -9.89 -8.09 1.16
C ALA A 246 -10.17 -6.78 0.43
N GLY A 247 -11.02 -5.94 1.01
CA GLY A 247 -11.30 -4.61 0.51
C GLY A 247 -12.36 -4.53 -0.59
N GLU A 248 -12.67 -3.30 -0.97
CA GLU A 248 -13.58 -3.04 -2.09
C GLU A 248 -12.96 -3.52 -3.40
N LYS A 249 -13.82 -3.88 -4.35
CA LYS A 249 -13.38 -4.28 -5.69
C LYS A 249 -12.48 -3.21 -6.32
N GLY A 250 -11.51 -3.68 -7.10
CA GLY A 250 -10.48 -2.82 -7.67
C GLY A 250 -11.01 -1.65 -8.46
N VAL A 251 -12.05 -1.86 -9.29
CA VAL A 251 -12.63 -0.80 -10.11
C VAL A 251 -13.25 0.34 -9.30
N GLU A 252 -13.67 0.08 -8.05
CA GLU A 252 -14.20 1.12 -7.17
C GLU A 252 -13.12 1.78 -6.33
N ARG A 253 -12.24 0.99 -5.70
CA ARG A 253 -11.22 1.56 -4.84
C ARG A 253 -10.09 2.27 -5.58
N PHE A 254 -9.92 2.02 -6.87
CA PHE A 254 -8.94 2.72 -7.70
C PHE A 254 -9.11 4.24 -7.63
N LYS A 255 -10.36 4.70 -7.67
CA LYS A 255 -10.69 6.13 -7.55
C LYS A 255 -10.27 6.70 -6.19
N LYS A 256 -10.43 5.91 -5.14
CA LYS A 256 -10.17 6.33 -3.76
C LYS A 256 -8.70 6.23 -3.38
N ASP A 257 -8.02 5.20 -3.86
CA ASP A 257 -6.66 4.88 -3.46
C ASP A 257 -5.60 5.44 -4.43
N VAL A 258 -5.86 5.35 -5.73
CA VAL A 258 -4.87 5.73 -6.75
C VAL A 258 -5.09 7.15 -7.25
N LEU A 259 -6.31 7.49 -7.67
CA LEU A 259 -6.59 8.78 -8.32
C LEU A 259 -6.52 9.97 -7.37
N THR A 260 -6.45 9.73 -6.07
CA THR A 260 -6.28 10.75 -5.04
C THR A 260 -4.82 10.96 -4.63
N GLU A 261 -3.91 10.12 -5.10
CA GLU A 261 -2.49 10.28 -4.80
C GLU A 261 -1.91 11.50 -5.53
N PRO A 262 -1.09 12.31 -4.84
CA PRO A 262 -0.47 13.46 -5.49
C PRO A 262 0.70 13.06 -6.38
N ASN A 263 0.97 13.86 -7.39
CA ASN A 263 2.18 13.79 -8.19
C ASN A 263 2.37 12.49 -8.99
N VAL A 264 1.32 11.73 -9.25
CA VAL A 264 1.41 10.44 -9.95
C VAL A 264 1.60 10.64 -11.45
N ARG A 265 2.53 9.87 -12.01
CA ARG A 265 2.72 9.72 -13.45
C ARG A 265 2.26 8.35 -13.94
N THR A 266 2.65 7.30 -13.24
CA THR A 266 2.48 5.91 -13.71
C THR A 266 1.86 5.04 -12.63
N VAL A 267 0.95 4.17 -13.05
CA VAL A 267 0.35 3.12 -12.22
C VAL A 267 0.77 1.77 -12.79
N ILE A 268 1.20 0.86 -11.93
CA ILE A 268 1.48 -0.54 -12.29
C ILE A 268 0.37 -1.39 -11.66
N VAL A 269 -0.33 -2.15 -12.49
CA VAL A 269 -1.46 -2.98 -12.06
C VAL A 269 -1.11 -4.46 -12.16
N LEU A 270 -1.22 -5.17 -11.03
CA LEU A 270 -1.16 -6.63 -10.96
C LEU A 270 -2.41 -7.10 -10.22
N GLU A 271 -3.44 -7.51 -10.96
CA GLU A 271 -4.75 -7.78 -10.37
C GLU A 271 -5.49 -8.83 -11.18
N GLY A 272 -6.23 -9.70 -10.49
CA GLY A 272 -7.09 -10.70 -11.15
C GLY A 272 -6.95 -12.13 -10.63
N ILE A 273 -5.86 -12.46 -9.93
CA ILE A 273 -5.66 -13.84 -9.48
C ILE A 273 -6.69 -14.26 -8.42
N ASN A 274 -7.14 -13.33 -7.58
CA ASN A 274 -8.16 -13.62 -6.58
C ASN A 274 -9.57 -13.66 -7.17
N ASP A 275 -9.80 -12.97 -8.28
CA ASP A 275 -11.03 -13.13 -9.07
C ASP A 275 -11.14 -14.59 -9.56
N ILE A 276 -10.02 -15.15 -9.99
CA ILE A 276 -9.94 -16.53 -10.47
C ILE A 276 -10.10 -17.52 -9.33
N GLY A 277 -9.37 -17.37 -8.24
CA GLY A 277 -9.32 -18.33 -7.14
C GLY A 277 -10.37 -18.14 -6.07
N GLY A 278 -10.97 -16.97 -5.95
CA GLY A 278 -11.83 -16.60 -4.82
C GLY A 278 -13.19 -17.28 -4.78
N SER A 279 -13.65 -17.88 -5.88
CA SER A 279 -14.89 -18.65 -5.93
C SER A 279 -14.77 -20.08 -5.36
N GLY A 280 -13.56 -20.54 -5.13
CA GLY A 280 -13.28 -21.84 -4.52
C GLY A 280 -13.14 -21.77 -2.99
N PRO A 281 -13.03 -22.93 -2.32
CA PRO A 281 -12.90 -23.02 -0.87
C PRO A 281 -11.46 -22.79 -0.38
N SER A 282 -10.70 -21.98 -1.07
CA SER A 282 -9.25 -21.93 -0.93
C SER A 282 -8.73 -21.14 0.27
N ILE A 283 -9.59 -20.34 0.92
CA ILE A 283 -9.20 -19.54 2.08
C ILE A 283 -10.04 -19.96 3.29
N PRO A 284 -9.44 -20.66 4.26
CA PRO A 284 -10.16 -21.14 5.43
C PRO A 284 -10.85 -20.01 6.19
N GLY A 285 -12.11 -20.22 6.57
CA GLY A 285 -12.89 -19.27 7.36
C GLY A 285 -13.47 -18.12 6.55
N GLN A 286 -13.20 -18.01 5.25
CA GLN A 286 -13.75 -16.97 4.39
C GLN A 286 -14.76 -17.56 3.41
N SER A 287 -15.90 -16.86 3.25
CA SER A 287 -16.90 -17.24 2.26
C SER A 287 -16.35 -16.99 0.84
N PRO A 288 -16.56 -17.92 -0.09
CA PRO A 288 -16.20 -17.69 -1.49
C PRO A 288 -16.94 -16.50 -2.10
N THR A 289 -16.31 -15.84 -3.05
CA THR A 289 -16.95 -14.83 -3.88
C THR A 289 -17.63 -15.48 -5.09
N PRO A 290 -18.54 -14.78 -5.80
CA PRO A 290 -19.07 -15.28 -7.05
C PRO A 290 -17.98 -15.62 -8.06
N GLU A 291 -18.23 -16.62 -8.88
CA GLU A 291 -17.32 -16.99 -9.96
C GLU A 291 -17.18 -15.83 -10.96
N VAL A 292 -15.95 -15.61 -11.42
CA VAL A 292 -15.63 -14.53 -12.35
C VAL A 292 -15.11 -15.11 -13.66
N SER A 293 -15.67 -14.65 -14.76
CA SER A 293 -15.24 -15.05 -16.10
C SER A 293 -14.01 -14.26 -16.54
N VAL A 294 -13.31 -14.78 -17.55
CA VAL A 294 -12.19 -14.07 -18.21
C VAL A 294 -12.66 -12.71 -18.72
N GLU A 295 -13.84 -12.67 -19.35
CA GLU A 295 -14.41 -11.44 -19.91
C GLU A 295 -14.67 -10.39 -18.84
N GLN A 296 -15.13 -10.81 -17.66
CA GLN A 296 -15.35 -9.91 -16.54
C GLN A 296 -14.04 -9.33 -15.99
N ILE A 297 -12.99 -10.15 -15.90
CA ILE A 297 -11.66 -9.70 -15.48
C ILE A 297 -11.10 -8.70 -16.49
N VAL A 298 -11.18 -9.03 -17.77
CA VAL A 298 -10.72 -8.16 -18.86
C VAL A 298 -11.47 -6.83 -18.85
N GLU A 299 -12.79 -6.86 -18.68
CA GLU A 299 -13.57 -5.62 -18.60
C GLU A 299 -13.19 -4.79 -17.36
N GLY A 300 -12.90 -5.44 -16.26
CA GLY A 300 -12.35 -4.77 -15.07
C GLY A 300 -11.04 -4.06 -15.35
N HIS A 301 -10.11 -4.71 -16.04
CA HIS A 301 -8.86 -4.09 -16.47
C HIS A 301 -9.10 -2.91 -17.42
N ARG A 302 -10.03 -3.03 -18.36
CA ARG A 302 -10.39 -1.93 -19.26
C ARG A 302 -10.91 -0.73 -18.48
N GLU A 303 -11.69 -0.96 -17.42
CA GLU A 303 -12.20 0.11 -16.57
C GLU A 303 -11.06 0.83 -15.83
N LEU A 304 -10.10 0.08 -15.27
CA LEU A 304 -8.93 0.69 -14.63
C LEU A 304 -8.14 1.55 -15.62
N ILE A 305 -7.95 1.06 -16.84
CA ILE A 305 -7.25 1.80 -17.91
C ILE A 305 -8.02 3.09 -18.24
N ARG A 306 -9.33 3.03 -18.37
CA ARG A 306 -10.16 4.23 -18.64
C ARG A 306 -10.00 5.26 -17.53
N GLN A 307 -10.07 4.83 -16.28
CA GLN A 307 -9.92 5.74 -15.13
C GLN A 307 -8.54 6.38 -15.10
N ALA A 308 -7.49 5.61 -15.33
CA ALA A 308 -6.12 6.12 -15.38
C ALA A 308 -5.95 7.14 -16.50
N HIS A 309 -6.36 6.80 -17.71
CA HIS A 309 -6.25 7.69 -18.87
C HIS A 309 -7.08 8.96 -18.72
N ALA A 310 -8.26 8.89 -18.10
CA ALA A 310 -9.08 10.06 -17.83
C ALA A 310 -8.39 11.07 -16.90
N LYS A 311 -7.45 10.62 -16.08
CA LYS A 311 -6.61 11.46 -15.22
C LYS A 311 -5.24 11.77 -15.84
N GLY A 312 -5.00 11.37 -17.07
CA GLY A 312 -3.71 11.57 -17.74
C GLY A 312 -2.58 10.72 -17.16
N LEU A 313 -2.90 9.61 -16.52
CA LEU A 313 -1.90 8.69 -15.98
C LEU A 313 -1.49 7.65 -17.02
N ARG A 314 -0.22 7.29 -16.99
CA ARG A 314 0.30 6.14 -17.69
C ARG A 314 -0.03 4.88 -16.87
N ILE A 315 -0.45 3.81 -17.51
CA ILE A 315 -0.80 2.57 -16.81
C ILE A 315 -0.09 1.38 -17.45
N VAL A 316 0.59 0.61 -16.60
CA VAL A 316 1.36 -0.59 -16.97
C VAL A 316 0.62 -1.81 -16.46
N GLY A 317 0.36 -2.76 -17.35
CA GLY A 317 -0.26 -4.03 -16.97
C GLY A 317 0.78 -5.11 -16.71
N ALA A 318 0.64 -5.80 -15.58
CA ALA A 318 1.46 -6.95 -15.24
C ALA A 318 0.69 -8.24 -15.45
N THR A 319 1.35 -9.28 -15.97
CA THR A 319 0.76 -10.60 -16.12
C THR A 319 0.64 -11.30 -14.78
N LEU A 320 -0.42 -12.10 -14.63
CA LEU A 320 -0.71 -12.87 -13.42
C LEU A 320 0.33 -13.99 -13.26
N THR A 321 0.90 -14.09 -12.07
CA THR A 321 1.96 -15.05 -11.74
C THR A 321 1.44 -16.47 -11.59
N PRO A 322 2.32 -17.50 -11.65
CA PRO A 322 1.92 -18.90 -11.62
C PRO A 322 1.18 -19.31 -10.36
N ILE A 323 0.25 -20.29 -10.52
CA ILE A 323 -0.57 -20.82 -9.42
C ILE A 323 -0.42 -22.33 -9.21
N LYS A 324 0.43 -23.01 -9.99
CA LYS A 324 0.58 -24.46 -9.93
C LYS A 324 0.95 -24.92 -8.52
N ASP A 325 0.24 -25.92 -8.04
CA ASP A 325 0.38 -26.51 -6.71
C ASP A 325 -0.05 -25.61 -5.56
N SER A 326 -0.58 -24.41 -5.83
CA SER A 326 -1.18 -23.54 -4.82
C SER A 326 -2.63 -23.93 -4.53
N ALA A 327 -3.22 -23.29 -3.54
CA ALA A 327 -4.64 -23.46 -3.22
C ALA A 327 -5.56 -23.06 -4.39
N TYR A 328 -5.08 -22.27 -5.33
CA TYR A 328 -5.84 -21.83 -6.51
C TYR A 328 -5.68 -22.74 -7.72
N ASP A 329 -4.80 -23.75 -7.66
CA ASP A 329 -4.50 -24.61 -8.80
C ASP A 329 -5.72 -25.46 -9.21
N SER A 330 -6.10 -25.33 -10.44
CA SER A 330 -7.04 -26.21 -11.14
C SER A 330 -6.90 -26.01 -12.64
N THR A 331 -7.38 -26.97 -13.41
CA THR A 331 -7.39 -26.85 -14.88
C THR A 331 -8.18 -25.62 -15.33
N VAL A 332 -9.33 -25.36 -14.70
CA VAL A 332 -10.19 -24.21 -15.03
C VAL A 332 -9.48 -22.89 -14.68
N ASN A 333 -8.91 -22.80 -13.50
CA ASN A 333 -8.25 -21.58 -13.05
C ASN A 333 -7.01 -21.27 -13.88
N GLU A 334 -6.21 -22.29 -14.23
CA GLU A 334 -5.04 -22.10 -15.09
C GLU A 334 -5.44 -21.62 -16.49
N ALA A 335 -6.52 -22.18 -17.05
CA ALA A 335 -7.03 -21.72 -18.35
C ALA A 335 -7.48 -20.25 -18.30
N LYS A 336 -8.12 -19.84 -17.22
CA LYS A 336 -8.49 -18.43 -17.03
C LYS A 336 -7.26 -17.53 -16.92
N ARG A 337 -6.27 -17.93 -16.14
CA ARG A 337 -5.00 -17.19 -15.98
C ARG A 337 -4.30 -17.03 -17.33
N ASP A 338 -4.20 -18.13 -18.11
CA ASP A 338 -3.59 -18.09 -19.44
C ASP A 338 -4.32 -17.13 -20.37
N ALA A 339 -5.65 -17.13 -20.36
CA ALA A 339 -6.45 -16.25 -21.21
C ALA A 339 -6.32 -14.78 -20.82
N VAL A 340 -6.34 -14.47 -19.53
CA VAL A 340 -6.13 -13.10 -19.03
C VAL A 340 -4.72 -12.61 -19.40
N ASN A 341 -3.71 -13.44 -19.19
CA ASN A 341 -2.32 -13.08 -19.51
C ASN A 341 -2.13 -12.89 -21.01
N HIS A 342 -2.76 -13.72 -21.85
CA HIS A 342 -2.74 -13.54 -23.30
C HIS A 342 -3.31 -12.18 -23.69
N TRP A 343 -4.44 -11.80 -23.12
CA TRP A 343 -5.04 -10.48 -23.35
C TRP A 343 -4.11 -9.34 -22.91
N ILE A 344 -3.52 -9.45 -21.71
CA ILE A 344 -2.59 -8.42 -21.22
C ILE A 344 -1.40 -8.26 -22.17
N ARG A 345 -0.83 -9.39 -22.63
CA ARG A 345 0.34 -9.39 -23.52
C ARG A 345 0.04 -8.85 -24.92
N THR A 346 -1.15 -9.12 -25.46
CA THR A 346 -1.40 -8.96 -26.91
C THR A 346 -2.42 -7.89 -27.27
N SER A 347 -3.26 -7.44 -26.35
CA SER A 347 -4.35 -6.49 -26.68
C SER A 347 -3.85 -5.08 -27.00
N GLY A 348 -2.72 -4.68 -26.49
CA GLY A 348 -2.24 -3.30 -26.60
C GLY A 348 -3.06 -2.30 -25.79
N ALA A 349 -3.91 -2.77 -24.87
CA ALA A 349 -4.78 -1.88 -24.08
C ALA A 349 -4.01 -1.09 -23.02
N TYR A 350 -3.02 -1.70 -22.38
CA TYR A 350 -2.12 -1.02 -21.46
C TYR A 350 -1.07 -0.21 -22.20
N ASP A 351 -0.62 0.88 -21.61
CA ASP A 351 0.46 1.70 -22.20
C ASP A 351 1.79 0.96 -22.30
N ALA A 352 2.03 0.03 -21.39
CA ALA A 352 3.14 -0.90 -21.41
C ALA A 352 2.77 -2.16 -20.64
N VAL A 353 3.55 -3.22 -20.80
CA VAL A 353 3.35 -4.51 -20.14
C VAL A 353 4.64 -4.95 -19.48
N VAL A 354 4.53 -5.50 -18.26
CA VAL A 354 5.62 -6.22 -17.61
C VAL A 354 5.19 -7.68 -17.41
N ASP A 355 6.02 -8.60 -17.83
CA ASP A 355 5.67 -10.03 -17.82
C ASP A 355 6.12 -10.71 -16.53
N PHE A 356 5.48 -10.36 -15.43
CA PHE A 356 5.79 -10.96 -14.11
C PHE A 356 5.62 -12.47 -14.11
N ASP A 357 4.66 -12.99 -14.88
CA ASP A 357 4.44 -14.43 -15.02
C ASP A 357 5.73 -15.14 -15.45
N ARG A 358 6.31 -14.69 -16.57
CA ARG A 358 7.54 -15.30 -17.09
C ARG A 358 8.75 -15.06 -16.21
N VAL A 359 8.79 -13.91 -15.55
CA VAL A 359 9.91 -13.53 -14.68
C VAL A 359 10.07 -14.49 -13.52
N VAL A 360 8.96 -14.89 -12.88
CA VAL A 360 9.00 -15.74 -11.68
C VAL A 360 8.75 -17.22 -12.00
N ALA A 361 8.42 -17.55 -13.24
CA ALA A 361 8.14 -18.94 -13.64
C ALA A 361 9.41 -19.77 -13.67
N ASP A 362 9.23 -21.07 -13.44
CA ASP A 362 10.26 -22.08 -13.71
C ASP A 362 10.37 -22.27 -15.23
N PRO A 363 11.52 -22.02 -15.86
CA PRO A 363 11.66 -22.16 -17.31
C PRO A 363 11.34 -23.56 -17.83
N GLY A 364 11.57 -24.59 -17.02
CA GLY A 364 11.27 -25.97 -17.37
C GLY A 364 9.80 -26.36 -17.19
N HIS A 365 9.06 -25.59 -16.37
CA HIS A 365 7.66 -25.79 -16.07
C HIS A 365 6.97 -24.43 -15.93
N PRO A 366 6.64 -23.75 -17.06
CA PRO A 366 6.27 -22.34 -17.02
C PRO A 366 4.92 -22.01 -16.35
N ASP A 367 4.14 -23.00 -15.98
CA ASP A 367 2.93 -22.84 -15.17
C ASP A 367 3.23 -22.85 -13.65
N ARG A 368 4.47 -23.08 -13.26
CA ARG A 368 4.92 -23.17 -11.87
C ARG A 368 5.88 -22.04 -11.55
N MET A 369 5.79 -21.52 -10.32
CA MET A 369 6.79 -20.58 -9.81
C MET A 369 8.13 -21.30 -9.61
N LEU A 370 9.23 -20.63 -9.97
CA LEU A 370 10.57 -21.14 -9.75
C LEU A 370 10.76 -21.38 -8.23
N PRO A 371 11.25 -22.55 -7.79
CA PRO A 371 11.39 -22.83 -6.36
C PRO A 371 12.21 -21.79 -5.60
N ALA A 372 13.23 -21.22 -6.22
CA ALA A 372 14.06 -20.17 -5.61
C ALA A 372 13.30 -18.87 -5.34
N TYR A 373 12.16 -18.66 -5.98
CA TYR A 373 11.32 -17.46 -5.85
C TYR A 373 10.05 -17.71 -5.04
N ASP A 374 9.80 -18.93 -4.63
CA ASP A 374 8.57 -19.37 -3.99
C ASP A 374 8.67 -19.22 -2.47
N SER A 375 7.68 -18.58 -1.85
CA SER A 375 7.63 -18.47 -0.38
C SER A 375 7.27 -19.77 0.31
N GLY A 376 6.80 -20.78 -0.43
CA GLY A 376 6.42 -22.09 0.09
C GLY A 376 4.94 -22.42 -0.11
N ASP A 377 4.09 -21.45 -0.43
CA ASP A 377 2.67 -21.70 -0.71
C ASP A 377 2.37 -21.85 -2.21
N HIS A 378 3.37 -21.72 -3.06
CA HIS A 378 3.27 -21.85 -4.52
C HIS A 378 2.40 -20.78 -5.19
N LEU A 379 2.17 -19.69 -4.50
CA LEU A 379 1.38 -18.53 -4.97
C LEU A 379 2.12 -17.22 -4.76
N HIS A 380 2.66 -17.01 -3.57
CA HIS A 380 3.35 -15.76 -3.21
C HIS A 380 4.86 -15.90 -3.40
N PRO A 381 5.50 -14.91 -4.04
CA PRO A 381 6.96 -14.85 -4.09
C PRO A 381 7.59 -14.67 -2.70
N ASN A 382 8.83 -15.07 -2.58
CA ASN A 382 9.71 -14.70 -1.47
C ASN A 382 10.48 -13.42 -1.83
N ASP A 383 11.42 -13.00 -0.98
CA ASP A 383 12.23 -11.80 -1.19
C ASP A 383 12.96 -11.83 -2.54
N ALA A 384 13.54 -12.96 -2.92
CA ALA A 384 14.24 -13.11 -4.21
C ALA A 384 13.28 -12.97 -5.40
N GLY A 385 12.07 -13.53 -5.29
CA GLY A 385 11.02 -13.41 -6.30
C GLY A 385 10.56 -11.97 -6.47
N TYR A 386 10.32 -11.26 -5.39
CA TYR A 386 9.95 -9.85 -5.43
C TYR A 386 11.03 -8.97 -6.03
N ARG A 387 12.29 -9.26 -5.73
CA ARG A 387 13.42 -8.56 -6.34
C ARG A 387 13.48 -8.81 -7.85
N ALA A 388 13.29 -10.05 -8.29
CA ALA A 388 13.26 -10.40 -9.70
C ALA A 388 12.11 -9.66 -10.44
N MET A 389 10.94 -9.53 -9.82
CA MET A 389 9.83 -8.76 -10.37
C MET A 389 10.20 -7.30 -10.56
N ALA A 390 10.78 -6.67 -9.54
CA ALA A 390 11.21 -5.28 -9.63
C ALA A 390 12.26 -5.08 -10.71
N GLN A 391 13.21 -6.00 -10.85
CA GLN A 391 14.27 -5.94 -11.86
C GLN A 391 13.75 -6.07 -13.29
N ALA A 392 12.59 -6.68 -13.48
CA ALA A 392 11.96 -6.83 -14.79
C ALA A 392 11.34 -5.53 -15.32
N LEU A 393 11.13 -4.55 -14.46
CA LEU A 393 10.56 -3.26 -14.86
C LEU A 393 11.62 -2.41 -15.57
N ASP A 394 11.23 -1.87 -16.72
CA ASP A 394 12.04 -0.89 -17.43
C ASP A 394 11.84 0.49 -16.78
N LEU A 395 12.84 0.98 -16.08
CA LEU A 395 12.74 2.26 -15.36
C LEU A 395 12.44 3.43 -16.29
N ASP A 396 12.91 3.37 -17.53
CA ASP A 396 12.69 4.44 -18.50
C ASP A 396 11.26 4.44 -19.06
N ALA A 397 10.54 3.34 -18.88
CA ALA A 397 9.15 3.20 -19.32
C ALA A 397 8.11 3.62 -18.25
N LEU A 398 8.55 4.02 -17.05
CA LEU A 398 7.68 4.37 -15.93
C LEU A 398 7.50 5.87 -15.74
#